data_6a663c5550ff9f3fa91779f4aa67c64e
#
_entry.id   6a663c5550ff9f3fa91779f4aa67c64e
#
_cell.length_a   1.000
_cell.length_b   1.000
_cell.length_c   1.000
_cell.angle_alpha   90.00
_cell.angle_beta   90.00
_cell.angle_gamma   90.00
#
_symmetry.space_group_name_H-M   'P 1'
#
loop_
_entity.id
_entity.type
_entity.pdbx_description
1 polymer ?
#
loop_
_entity_poly.entity_id
_entity_poly.type
_entity_poly.pdbx_seq_one_letter_code
_entity_poly.pdbx_strand_id
1 'polypeptide(L)'
;MCGLLNASMINLISHNKNTIAAFFIGCFFMLACENDVNEVKELGKKKPGVEEGKNIVSFLSMGGKMKAKLTAPLLLRYQGDSALKSEFPKTLFVEFYNDSMKLESTLRANYGRYMENENKIFLRDSVVIIRINGDTLETSELLWDQTLGRFHTDKPVTTSQRNPRQKLYAKKGFSSNQSLTDITYYELDLGSFLILPDSTADKKQ
;
A
#
# COMPACT_ATOMS: atom_id res chain seq x y z
N MET A 1 -56.61 -68.85 17.66
CA MET A 1 -56.41 -67.83 16.66
C MET A 1 -55.84 -66.59 17.32
N CYS A 2 -54.53 -66.55 17.47
CA CYS A 2 -53.83 -65.41 18.01
C CYS A 2 -52.39 -65.54 17.50
N GLY A 3 -51.99 -64.74 16.53
CA GLY A 3 -50.59 -64.87 16.07
C GLY A 3 -50.21 -64.21 14.74
N LEU A 4 -50.95 -63.22 14.22
CA LEU A 4 -50.60 -62.62 12.94
C LEU A 4 -50.56 -61.05 12.93
N LEU A 5 -50.62 -60.41 14.09
CA LEU A 5 -50.64 -58.92 14.17
C LEU A 5 -49.40 -58.26 14.62
N ASN A 6 -48.29 -59.01 14.89
CA ASN A 6 -47.10 -58.41 15.50
C ASN A 6 -45.90 -58.11 14.52
N ALA A 7 -45.87 -58.72 13.32
CA ALA A 7 -44.73 -58.52 12.46
C ALA A 7 -44.79 -57.22 11.61
N SER A 8 -46.00 -56.75 11.27
CA SER A 8 -46.19 -55.55 10.43
C SER A 8 -45.98 -54.25 11.19
N MET A 9 -46.37 -54.22 12.48
CA MET A 9 -46.19 -53.03 13.31
C MET A 9 -44.72 -52.79 13.70
N ILE A 10 -43.94 -53.85 13.90
CA ILE A 10 -42.53 -53.75 14.29
C ILE A 10 -41.68 -53.16 13.12
N ASN A 11 -42.01 -53.50 11.88
CA ASN A 11 -41.33 -52.98 10.70
C ASN A 11 -41.65 -51.48 10.47
N LEU A 12 -42.89 -51.04 10.77
CA LEU A 12 -43.24 -49.62 10.62
C LEU A 12 -42.54 -48.73 11.65
N ILE A 13 -42.37 -49.23 12.88
CA ILE A 13 -41.66 -48.49 13.95
C ILE A 13 -40.16 -48.45 13.71
N SER A 14 -39.59 -49.52 13.13
CA SER A 14 -38.16 -49.55 12.77
C SER A 14 -37.83 -48.57 11.63
N HIS A 15 -38.70 -48.47 10.62
CA HIS A 15 -38.49 -47.53 9.52
C HIS A 15 -38.64 -46.06 9.97
N ASN A 16 -39.50 -45.80 10.93
CA ASN A 16 -39.76 -44.47 11.48
C ASN A 16 -38.58 -43.99 12.36
N LYS A 17 -37.87 -44.88 13.07
CA LYS A 17 -36.71 -44.52 13.89
C LYS A 17 -35.54 -44.03 13.03
N ASN A 18 -35.29 -44.65 11.89
CA ASN A 18 -34.23 -44.24 10.98
C ASN A 18 -34.56 -42.92 10.28
N THR A 19 -35.82 -42.68 9.92
CA THR A 19 -36.26 -41.40 9.35
C THR A 19 -36.25 -40.28 10.39
N ILE A 20 -36.61 -40.55 11.63
CA ILE A 20 -36.51 -39.58 12.73
C ILE A 20 -35.04 -39.25 13.03
N ALA A 21 -34.15 -40.25 13.08
CA ALA A 21 -32.71 -40.04 13.27
C ALA A 21 -32.10 -39.22 12.14
N ALA A 22 -32.45 -39.47 10.88
CA ALA A 22 -32.01 -38.71 9.72
C ALA A 22 -32.49 -37.25 9.74
N PHE A 23 -33.72 -37.00 10.25
CA PHE A 23 -34.25 -35.65 10.40
C PHE A 23 -33.53 -34.88 11.51
N PHE A 24 -33.23 -35.51 12.65
CA PHE A 24 -32.43 -34.89 13.73
C PHE A 24 -31.01 -34.59 13.32
N ILE A 25 -30.35 -35.47 12.55
CA ILE A 25 -29.00 -35.22 12.02
C ILE A 25 -29.03 -34.07 11.01
N GLY A 26 -30.04 -33.98 10.14
CA GLY A 26 -30.22 -32.88 9.19
C GLY A 26 -30.43 -31.52 9.86
N CYS A 27 -31.22 -31.47 10.96
CA CYS A 27 -31.44 -30.26 11.74
C CYS A 27 -30.13 -29.75 12.44
N PHE A 28 -29.23 -30.65 12.82
CA PHE A 28 -27.99 -30.29 13.50
C PHE A 28 -27.03 -29.57 12.55
N PHE A 29 -27.08 -29.86 11.25
CA PHE A 29 -26.25 -29.14 10.24
C PHE A 29 -26.81 -27.75 9.88
N MET A 30 -28.08 -27.45 10.21
CA MET A 30 -28.66 -26.12 9.95
C MET A 30 -28.32 -25.09 11.04
N LEU A 31 -27.78 -25.51 12.19
CA LEU A 31 -27.40 -24.62 13.31
C LEU A 31 -25.93 -24.16 13.26
N ALA A 32 -25.17 -24.58 12.25
CA ALA A 32 -23.73 -24.34 12.18
C ALA A 32 -23.33 -23.00 11.53
N CYS A 33 -24.25 -22.12 11.18
CA CYS A 33 -23.98 -20.80 10.64
C CYS A 33 -24.48 -19.70 11.59
N GLU A 34 -23.88 -19.58 12.77
CA GLU A 34 -23.98 -18.34 13.54
C GLU A 34 -22.85 -17.40 13.10
N ASN A 35 -23.19 -16.39 12.29
CA ASN A 35 -22.31 -15.25 12.08
C ASN A 35 -22.20 -14.50 13.41
N ASP A 36 -20.96 -14.17 13.81
CA ASP A 36 -20.74 -13.37 15.01
C ASP A 36 -21.46 -12.02 14.87
N VAL A 37 -22.46 -11.81 15.73
CA VAL A 37 -23.32 -10.61 15.74
C VAL A 37 -22.48 -9.34 15.93
N ASN A 38 -21.31 -9.45 16.56
CA ASN A 38 -20.39 -8.33 16.74
C ASN A 38 -19.67 -8.00 15.42
N GLU A 39 -19.31 -9.00 14.64
CA GLU A 39 -18.71 -8.80 13.32
C GLU A 39 -19.69 -8.14 12.35
N VAL A 40 -20.97 -8.56 12.38
CA VAL A 40 -22.05 -7.95 11.59
C VAL A 40 -22.31 -6.49 12.04
N LYS A 41 -22.28 -6.20 13.34
CA LYS A 41 -22.42 -4.83 13.86
C LYS A 41 -21.25 -3.93 13.48
N GLU A 42 -20.05 -4.47 13.45
CA GLU A 42 -18.85 -3.74 12.96
C GLU A 42 -18.96 -3.40 11.47
N LEU A 43 -19.50 -4.32 10.64
CA LEU A 43 -19.78 -4.06 9.22
C LEU A 43 -20.80 -2.93 9.02
N GLY A 44 -21.82 -2.83 9.88
CA GLY A 44 -22.81 -1.73 9.85
C GLY A 44 -22.25 -0.36 10.25
N LYS A 45 -21.10 -0.28 10.92
CA LYS A 45 -20.43 0.97 11.27
C LYS A 45 -19.51 1.50 10.15
N LYS A 46 -19.22 0.70 9.12
CA LYS A 46 -18.43 1.12 7.98
C LYS A 46 -19.21 2.13 7.16
N LYS A 47 -18.56 3.25 6.82
CA LYS A 47 -19.14 4.24 5.91
C LYS A 47 -19.45 3.58 4.57
N PRO A 48 -20.68 3.69 4.05
CA PRO A 48 -21.01 3.16 2.72
C PRO A 48 -20.05 3.74 1.68
N GLY A 49 -19.48 2.89 0.82
CA GLY A 49 -18.56 3.32 -0.24
C GLY A 49 -17.10 3.53 0.19
N VAL A 50 -16.71 3.14 1.42
CA VAL A 50 -15.32 3.15 1.87
C VAL A 50 -14.89 1.74 2.28
N GLU A 51 -13.91 1.21 1.57
CA GLU A 51 -13.25 -0.05 1.93
C GLU A 51 -12.05 0.24 2.83
N GLU A 52 -11.88 -0.54 3.89
CA GLU A 52 -10.77 -0.44 4.82
C GLU A 52 -9.86 -1.67 4.71
N GLY A 53 -8.57 -1.42 4.44
CA GLY A 53 -7.50 -2.42 4.46
C GLY A 53 -6.55 -2.17 5.63
N LYS A 54 -6.22 -3.20 6.41
CA LYS A 54 -5.26 -3.13 7.51
C LYS A 54 -3.99 -3.90 7.17
N ASN A 55 -2.83 -3.34 7.55
CA ASN A 55 -1.51 -3.95 7.36
C ASN A 55 -1.28 -4.40 5.91
N ILE A 56 -1.56 -3.49 4.97
CA ILE A 56 -1.48 -3.80 3.55
C ILE A 56 -0.04 -3.83 3.06
N VAL A 57 0.17 -4.69 2.06
CA VAL A 57 1.36 -4.72 1.22
C VAL A 57 0.89 -4.68 -0.22
N SER A 58 1.38 -3.71 -1.00
CA SER A 58 1.06 -3.53 -2.41
C SER A 58 2.33 -3.54 -3.25
N PHE A 59 2.29 -4.16 -4.42
CA PHE A 59 3.41 -4.24 -5.33
C PHE A 59 3.07 -3.52 -6.64
N LEU A 60 3.95 -2.63 -7.07
CA LEU A 60 3.92 -2.03 -8.38
C LEU A 60 4.88 -2.78 -9.29
N SER A 61 4.36 -3.30 -10.41
CA SER A 61 5.16 -4.00 -11.42
C SER A 61 4.99 -3.31 -12.77
N MET A 62 6.08 -3.15 -13.50
CA MET A 62 6.10 -2.60 -14.85
C MET A 62 6.96 -3.49 -15.75
N GLY A 63 6.40 -3.92 -16.89
CA GLY A 63 7.10 -4.84 -17.80
C GLY A 63 7.51 -6.17 -17.16
N GLY A 64 6.68 -6.71 -16.25
CA GLY A 64 6.93 -7.97 -15.54
C GLY A 64 7.99 -7.88 -14.43
N LYS A 65 8.54 -6.70 -14.15
CA LYS A 65 9.52 -6.48 -13.08
C LYS A 65 8.90 -5.67 -11.95
N MET A 66 9.16 -6.08 -10.71
CA MET A 66 8.76 -5.31 -9.53
C MET A 66 9.55 -4.01 -9.47
N LYS A 67 8.84 -2.88 -9.37
CA LYS A 67 9.43 -1.54 -9.31
C LYS A 67 9.30 -0.89 -7.95
N ALA A 68 8.20 -1.19 -7.24
CA ALA A 68 8.01 -0.69 -5.90
C ALA A 68 7.19 -1.66 -5.06
N LYS A 69 7.43 -1.62 -3.74
CA LYS A 69 6.64 -2.30 -2.72
C LYS A 69 6.22 -1.26 -1.69
N LEU A 70 4.91 -1.07 -1.55
CA LEU A 70 4.31 -0.17 -0.58
C LEU A 70 3.78 -0.97 0.60
N THR A 71 4.07 -0.50 1.81
CA THR A 71 3.56 -1.05 3.06
C THR A 71 2.88 0.06 3.86
N ALA A 72 1.69 -0.20 4.36
CA ALA A 72 0.98 0.76 5.21
C ALA A 72 0.08 0.05 6.23
N PRO A 73 -0.05 0.58 7.46
CA PRO A 73 -0.90 -0.01 8.49
C PRO A 73 -2.39 0.15 8.19
N LEU A 74 -2.77 1.16 7.40
CA LEU A 74 -4.17 1.45 7.08
C LEU A 74 -4.29 2.01 5.67
N LEU A 75 -5.23 1.46 4.91
CA LEU A 75 -5.71 1.94 3.62
C LEU A 75 -7.21 2.21 3.73
N LEU A 76 -7.65 3.37 3.24
CA LEU A 76 -9.05 3.71 3.00
C LEU A 76 -9.26 3.90 1.50
N ARG A 77 -10.02 3.02 0.89
CA ARG A 77 -10.36 3.09 -0.53
C ARG A 77 -11.78 3.61 -0.69
N TYR A 78 -11.92 4.72 -1.38
CA TYR A 78 -13.19 5.38 -1.63
C TYR A 78 -13.73 4.93 -2.98
N GLN A 79 -14.91 4.31 -2.96
CA GLN A 79 -15.67 3.93 -4.16
C GLN A 79 -16.80 4.95 -4.34
N GLY A 80 -16.57 5.97 -5.14
CA GLY A 80 -17.56 7.02 -5.43
C GLY A 80 -17.59 7.35 -6.90
N ASP A 81 -18.71 7.95 -7.34
CA ASP A 81 -18.98 8.24 -8.76
C ASP A 81 -18.01 9.28 -9.38
N SER A 82 -17.28 10.05 -8.58
CA SER A 82 -16.49 11.18 -9.07
C SER A 82 -14.99 10.94 -9.15
N ALA A 83 -14.39 10.09 -8.34
CA ALA A 83 -12.97 9.70 -8.45
C ALA A 83 -12.64 8.51 -7.55
N LEU A 84 -12.04 7.48 -8.12
CA LEU A 84 -11.43 6.38 -7.36
C LEU A 84 -10.17 6.92 -6.69
N LYS A 85 -10.16 6.96 -5.37
CA LYS A 85 -9.00 7.37 -4.58
C LYS A 85 -8.76 6.42 -3.44
N SER A 86 -7.49 6.22 -3.14
CA SER A 86 -7.04 5.44 -1.99
C SER A 86 -6.23 6.34 -1.07
N GLU A 87 -6.53 6.37 0.21
CA GLU A 87 -5.83 7.17 1.21
C GLU A 87 -5.10 6.27 2.20
N PHE A 88 -3.90 6.70 2.57
CA PHE A 88 -3.05 6.13 3.61
C PHE A 88 -2.95 7.15 4.74
N PRO A 89 -3.93 7.19 5.69
CA PRO A 89 -4.02 8.24 6.70
C PRO A 89 -3.01 8.09 7.84
N LYS A 90 -2.27 6.99 7.84
CA LYS A 90 -1.16 6.71 8.74
C LYS A 90 0.12 6.55 7.91
N THR A 91 1.25 6.50 8.57
CA THR A 91 2.55 6.34 7.92
C THR A 91 2.52 5.27 6.83
N LEU A 92 3.10 5.57 5.67
CA LEU A 92 3.38 4.60 4.62
C LEU A 92 4.88 4.51 4.36
N PHE A 93 5.29 3.35 3.87
CA PHE A 93 6.67 3.05 3.53
C PHE A 93 6.72 2.40 2.15
N VAL A 94 7.64 2.89 1.30
CA VAL A 94 7.82 2.38 -0.06
C VAL A 94 9.28 2.00 -0.28
N GLU A 95 9.49 0.82 -0.81
CA GLU A 95 10.79 0.32 -1.28
C GLU A 95 10.79 0.40 -2.80
N PHE A 96 11.79 1.05 -3.40
CA PHE A 96 11.96 1.13 -4.86
C PHE A 96 13.07 0.19 -5.32
N TYR A 97 12.84 -0.48 -6.44
CA TYR A 97 13.74 -1.47 -6.98
C TYR A 97 14.15 -1.10 -8.42
N ASN A 98 15.42 -1.32 -8.74
CA ASN A 98 15.93 -1.15 -10.09
C ASN A 98 15.54 -2.32 -11.00
N ASP A 99 15.97 -2.26 -12.28
CA ASP A 99 15.68 -3.29 -13.29
C ASP A 99 16.25 -4.67 -12.96
N SER A 100 17.25 -4.73 -12.09
CA SER A 100 17.84 -5.98 -11.57
C SER A 100 17.17 -6.44 -10.29
N MET A 101 16.03 -5.86 -9.91
CA MET A 101 15.27 -6.16 -8.69
C MET A 101 16.07 -5.95 -7.39
N LYS A 102 17.09 -5.07 -7.42
CA LYS A 102 17.83 -4.67 -6.23
C LYS A 102 17.24 -3.39 -5.66
N LEU A 103 17.19 -3.31 -4.32
CA LEU A 103 16.75 -2.11 -3.61
C LEU A 103 17.60 -0.92 -4.03
N GLU A 104 16.95 0.17 -4.41
CA GLU A 104 17.60 1.41 -4.88
C GLU A 104 17.40 2.55 -3.91
N SER A 105 16.18 2.69 -3.41
CA SER A 105 15.82 3.71 -2.43
C SER A 105 14.60 3.29 -1.62
N THR A 106 14.38 3.99 -0.50
CA THR A 106 13.18 3.88 0.32
C THR A 106 12.54 5.25 0.48
N LEU A 107 11.21 5.27 0.63
CA LEU A 107 10.44 6.47 0.88
C LEU A 107 9.53 6.25 2.08
N ARG A 108 9.45 7.26 2.95
CA ARG A 108 8.52 7.30 4.06
C ARG A 108 7.75 8.61 4.05
N ALA A 109 6.45 8.55 4.35
CA ALA A 109 5.61 9.71 4.57
C ALA A 109 4.55 9.40 5.65
N ASN A 110 4.04 10.41 6.34
CA ASN A 110 3.01 10.20 7.35
C ASN A 110 1.60 10.13 6.74
N TYR A 111 1.42 10.65 5.53
CA TYR A 111 0.17 10.60 4.79
C TYR A 111 0.44 10.37 3.30
N GLY A 112 -0.42 9.59 2.65
CA GLY A 112 -0.42 9.40 1.20
C GLY A 112 -1.84 9.35 0.65
N ARG A 113 -2.00 9.82 -0.60
CA ARG A 113 -3.23 9.70 -1.38
C ARG A 113 -2.88 9.24 -2.79
N TYR A 114 -3.39 8.10 -3.17
CA TYR A 114 -3.29 7.59 -4.54
C TYR A 114 -4.52 8.00 -5.33
N MET A 115 -4.29 8.71 -6.43
CA MET A 115 -5.29 9.13 -7.40
C MET A 115 -5.26 8.11 -8.54
N GLU A 116 -6.15 7.11 -8.48
CA GLU A 116 -6.10 5.93 -9.36
C GLU A 116 -6.24 6.32 -10.84
N ASN A 117 -7.11 7.27 -11.17
CA ASN A 117 -7.35 7.71 -12.55
C ASN A 117 -6.14 8.45 -13.18
N GLU A 118 -5.26 9.00 -12.35
CA GLU A 118 -4.09 9.77 -12.79
C GLU A 118 -2.78 8.99 -12.65
N ASN A 119 -2.79 7.83 -12.00
CA ASN A 119 -1.60 7.08 -11.60
C ASN A 119 -0.60 7.93 -10.80
N LYS A 120 -1.11 8.81 -9.94
CA LYS A 120 -0.29 9.70 -9.13
C LYS A 120 -0.51 9.45 -7.65
N ILE A 121 0.57 9.52 -6.89
CA ILE A 121 0.55 9.47 -5.43
C ILE A 121 0.99 10.81 -4.89
N PHE A 122 0.11 11.48 -4.15
CA PHE A 122 0.42 12.65 -3.36
C PHE A 122 0.82 12.22 -1.95
N LEU A 123 1.99 12.66 -1.50
CA LEU A 123 2.57 12.36 -0.20
C LEU A 123 2.76 13.65 0.58
N ARG A 124 2.55 13.59 1.88
CA ARG A 124 2.78 14.75 2.74
C ARG A 124 3.12 14.36 4.17
N ASP A 125 3.52 15.37 4.94
CA ASP A 125 3.88 15.29 6.35
C ASP A 125 5.11 14.39 6.55
N SER A 126 6.27 15.04 6.59
CA SER A 126 7.58 14.40 6.77
C SER A 126 7.91 13.37 5.70
N VAL A 127 7.94 13.80 4.45
CA VAL A 127 8.38 12.95 3.33
C VAL A 127 9.90 12.87 3.34
N VAL A 128 10.41 11.64 3.44
CA VAL A 128 11.85 11.35 3.45
C VAL A 128 12.14 10.26 2.43
N ILE A 129 13.06 10.51 1.51
CA ILE A 129 13.61 9.50 0.61
C ILE A 129 15.06 9.23 1.01
N ILE A 130 15.43 7.95 1.11
CA ILE A 130 16.78 7.52 1.43
C ILE A 130 17.25 6.58 0.33
N ARG A 131 18.35 6.95 -0.35
CA ARG A 131 19.00 6.08 -1.32
C ARG A 131 19.88 5.05 -0.63
N ILE A 132 20.14 3.95 -1.32
CA ILE A 132 20.98 2.87 -0.77
C ILE A 132 22.41 3.33 -0.42
N ASN A 133 22.93 4.36 -1.08
CA ASN A 133 24.22 4.98 -0.77
C ASN A 133 24.16 5.88 0.48
N GLY A 134 22.97 6.05 1.07
CA GLY A 134 22.73 6.86 2.26
C GLY A 134 22.46 8.33 1.99
N ASP A 135 22.33 8.76 0.74
CA ASP A 135 21.84 10.11 0.44
C ASP A 135 20.38 10.23 0.85
N THR A 136 20.01 11.39 1.40
CA THR A 136 18.64 11.66 1.87
C THR A 136 18.05 12.88 1.16
N LEU A 137 16.75 12.84 0.92
CA LEU A 137 15.95 13.96 0.44
C LEU A 137 14.73 14.10 1.36
N GLU A 138 14.53 15.31 1.88
CA GLU A 138 13.48 15.63 2.84
C GLU A 138 12.64 16.80 2.34
N THR A 139 11.31 16.67 2.41
CA THR A 139 10.35 17.70 2.04
C THR A 139 9.05 17.53 2.82
N SER A 140 8.21 18.56 2.85
CA SER A 140 6.88 18.46 3.46
C SER A 140 5.85 17.77 2.58
N GLU A 141 5.98 17.89 1.25
CA GLU A 141 5.05 17.32 0.26
C GLU A 141 5.82 16.79 -0.93
N LEU A 142 5.28 15.75 -1.58
CA LEU A 142 5.85 15.15 -2.79
C LEU A 142 4.74 14.58 -3.66
N LEU A 143 4.78 14.84 -4.95
CA LEU A 143 4.00 14.17 -5.96
C LEU A 143 4.86 13.10 -6.64
N TRP A 144 4.39 11.86 -6.66
CA TRP A 144 4.97 10.77 -7.42
C TRP A 144 4.05 10.42 -8.59
N ASP A 145 4.49 10.71 -9.80
CA ASP A 145 3.85 10.29 -11.03
C ASP A 145 4.39 8.93 -11.45
N GLN A 146 3.58 7.90 -11.29
CA GLN A 146 3.96 6.51 -11.60
C GLN A 146 4.07 6.26 -13.11
N THR A 147 3.30 6.98 -13.92
CA THR A 147 3.31 6.84 -15.38
C THR A 147 4.59 7.39 -15.98
N LEU A 148 5.04 8.54 -15.49
CA LEU A 148 6.28 9.18 -15.94
C LEU A 148 7.51 8.68 -15.17
N GLY A 149 7.33 7.93 -14.07
CA GLY A 149 8.42 7.53 -13.18
C GLY A 149 9.15 8.75 -12.59
N ARG A 150 8.41 9.80 -12.19
CA ARG A 150 8.97 11.07 -11.72
C ARG A 150 8.45 11.49 -10.36
N PHE A 151 9.35 12.12 -9.61
CA PHE A 151 9.02 12.87 -8.40
C PHE A 151 9.01 14.37 -8.70
N HIS A 152 8.10 15.09 -8.05
CA HIS A 152 7.99 16.53 -8.15
C HIS A 152 7.45 17.14 -6.85
N THR A 153 7.97 18.30 -6.46
CA THR A 153 7.40 19.15 -5.43
C THR A 153 7.73 20.61 -5.68
N ASP A 154 6.87 21.52 -5.28
CA ASP A 154 7.08 22.97 -5.21
C ASP A 154 7.44 23.44 -3.78
N LYS A 155 7.48 22.51 -2.81
CA LYS A 155 7.81 22.80 -1.42
C LYS A 155 9.32 22.81 -1.20
N PRO A 156 9.81 23.52 -0.20
CA PRO A 156 11.21 23.48 0.14
C PRO A 156 11.72 22.05 0.34
N VAL A 157 12.92 21.81 -0.17
CA VAL A 157 13.56 20.51 -0.08
C VAL A 157 14.98 20.63 0.45
N THR A 158 15.36 19.70 1.29
CA THR A 158 16.74 19.51 1.76
C THR A 158 17.27 18.19 1.21
N THR A 159 18.38 18.23 0.53
CA THR A 159 19.10 17.03 0.10
C THR A 159 20.45 16.96 0.78
N SER A 160 20.74 15.83 1.42
CA SER A 160 22.05 15.55 2.03
C SER A 160 22.70 14.38 1.33
N GLN A 161 23.89 14.59 0.77
CA GLN A 161 24.70 13.55 0.15
C GLN A 161 25.86 13.19 1.07
N ARG A 162 26.24 11.91 1.07
CA ARG A 162 27.34 11.41 1.92
C ARG A 162 28.68 11.47 1.22
N ASN A 163 28.71 11.20 -0.07
CA ASN A 163 29.96 11.15 -0.84
C ASN A 163 29.77 11.70 -2.27
N PRO A 164 30.37 12.89 -2.59
CA PRO A 164 30.98 13.83 -1.63
C PRO A 164 29.96 14.39 -0.63
N ARG A 165 30.43 14.84 0.53
CA ARG A 165 29.53 15.41 1.56
C ARG A 165 29.01 16.76 1.07
N GLN A 166 27.72 16.79 0.74
CA GLN A 166 27.04 17.98 0.24
C GLN A 166 25.69 18.14 0.92
N LYS A 167 25.26 19.39 1.09
CA LYS A 167 23.91 19.71 1.57
C LYS A 167 23.33 20.83 0.71
N LEU A 168 22.20 20.55 0.07
CA LEU A 168 21.49 21.44 -0.83
C LEU A 168 20.15 21.82 -0.23
N TYR A 169 19.83 23.09 -0.29
CA TYR A 169 18.53 23.64 0.10
C TYR A 169 17.90 24.29 -1.12
N ALA A 170 16.77 23.78 -1.59
CA ALA A 170 16.01 24.41 -2.67
C ALA A 170 14.70 24.96 -2.12
N LYS A 171 14.45 26.25 -2.37
CA LYS A 171 13.28 26.96 -1.82
C LYS A 171 11.99 26.64 -2.54
N LYS A 172 12.06 26.38 -3.86
CA LYS A 172 10.92 26.11 -4.72
C LYS A 172 10.84 24.66 -5.19
N GLY A 173 11.45 23.75 -4.42
CA GLY A 173 11.34 22.31 -4.63
C GLY A 173 12.28 21.74 -5.68
N PHE A 174 11.87 20.62 -6.25
CA PHE A 174 12.66 19.88 -7.23
C PHE A 174 11.78 19.05 -8.15
N SER A 175 12.38 18.56 -9.23
CA SER A 175 11.85 17.48 -10.07
C SER A 175 12.95 16.45 -10.32
N SER A 176 12.62 15.17 -10.34
CA SER A 176 13.60 14.12 -10.62
C SER A 176 12.94 12.89 -11.24
N ASN A 177 13.75 12.01 -11.83
CA ASN A 177 13.34 10.63 -12.09
C ASN A 177 13.22 9.85 -10.77
N GLN A 178 12.57 8.68 -10.81
CA GLN A 178 12.32 7.84 -9.63
C GLN A 178 13.61 7.33 -8.97
N SER A 179 14.67 7.14 -9.74
CA SER A 179 15.99 6.70 -9.25
C SER A 179 16.81 7.83 -8.59
N LEU A 180 16.31 9.08 -8.63
CA LEU A 180 17.02 10.25 -8.11
C LEU A 180 18.44 10.43 -8.71
N THR A 181 18.62 10.07 -9.98
CA THR A 181 19.87 10.23 -10.72
C THR A 181 19.88 11.49 -11.58
N ASP A 182 18.70 11.97 -11.98
CA ASP A 182 18.47 13.19 -12.73
C ASP A 182 17.60 14.12 -11.90
N ILE A 183 18.22 15.06 -11.17
CA ILE A 183 17.55 15.96 -10.24
C ILE A 183 17.73 17.39 -10.69
N THR A 184 16.62 18.10 -10.87
CA THR A 184 16.59 19.55 -11.08
C THR A 184 16.04 20.23 -9.83
N TYR A 185 16.84 21.08 -9.19
CA TYR A 185 16.43 21.89 -8.06
C TYR A 185 15.97 23.26 -8.50
N TYR A 186 14.93 23.78 -7.88
CA TYR A 186 14.39 25.10 -8.17
C TYR A 186 14.73 26.07 -7.03
N GLU A 187 15.40 27.16 -7.36
CA GLU A 187 15.84 28.22 -6.44
C GLU A 187 16.67 27.69 -5.26
N LEU A 188 17.93 27.33 -5.56
CA LEU A 188 18.89 26.95 -4.52
C LEU A 188 19.16 28.11 -3.56
N ASP A 189 19.19 27.81 -2.26
CA ASP A 189 19.57 28.78 -1.25
C ASP A 189 21.09 28.98 -1.19
N LEU A 190 21.54 30.18 -0.84
CA LEU A 190 22.96 30.54 -0.61
C LEU A 190 23.60 29.71 0.52
N GLY A 191 22.80 29.15 1.43
CA GLY A 191 23.26 28.20 2.45
C GLY A 191 23.57 26.79 1.96
N SER A 192 23.40 26.52 0.66
CA SER A 192 23.73 25.23 0.06
C SER A 192 25.24 25.04 0.02
N PHE A 193 25.69 23.87 0.49
CA PHE A 193 27.10 23.48 0.42
C PHE A 193 27.28 22.46 -0.72
N LEU A 194 27.97 22.87 -1.78
CA LEU A 194 28.22 22.07 -2.98
C LEU A 194 29.71 21.94 -3.23
N ILE A 195 30.23 20.73 -3.35
CA ILE A 195 31.57 20.45 -3.83
C ILE A 195 31.49 20.25 -5.34
N LEU A 196 32.05 21.18 -6.08
CA LEU A 196 32.20 21.04 -7.52
C LEU A 196 33.44 20.17 -7.83
N PRO A 197 33.34 19.22 -8.80
CA PRO A 197 34.53 18.50 -9.24
C PRO A 197 35.56 19.51 -9.83
N ASP A 198 36.82 19.33 -9.48
CA ASP A 198 37.88 20.15 -10.03
C ASP A 198 37.99 19.88 -11.53
N SER A 199 37.67 20.87 -12.35
CA SER A 199 37.72 20.77 -13.82
C SER A 199 39.17 20.78 -14.37
N THR A 200 40.18 20.87 -13.48
CA THR A 200 41.57 20.92 -13.87
C THR A 200 42.28 19.56 -13.88
N ALA A 201 41.62 18.48 -13.42
CA ALA A 201 42.24 17.16 -13.32
C ALA A 201 42.44 16.43 -14.68
N ASP A 202 41.82 16.89 -15.77
CA ASP A 202 41.83 16.20 -17.07
C ASP A 202 42.76 16.81 -18.13
N LYS A 203 43.81 17.54 -17.71
CA LYS A 203 44.90 18.00 -18.60
C LYS A 203 46.27 17.57 -18.10
N LYS A 204 46.53 16.27 -18.05
CA LYS A 204 47.86 15.69 -18.20
C LYS A 204 47.76 14.44 -19.05
N GLN A 205 48.27 14.63 -20.29
CA GLN A 205 48.64 13.58 -21.22
C GLN A 205 49.56 12.56 -20.56
#